data_d377b33d3708ee28da2aeafef10d3919
#
_entry.id   d377b33d3708ee28da2aeafef10d3919
#
_cell.length_a   1.000
_cell.length_b   1.000
_cell.length_c   1.000
_cell.angle_alpha   90.00
_cell.angle_beta   90.00
_cell.angle_gamma   90.00
#
_symmetry.space_group_name_H-M   'P 1'
#
loop_
_entity.id
_entity.type
_entity.pdbx_description
1 polymer ?
#
loop_
_entity_poly.entity_id
_entity_poly.type
_entity_poly.pdbx_seq_one_letter_code
_entity_poly.pdbx_strand_id
1 'polypeptide(L)'
;MIISASRRTDIPAFYHDWFMNRIKEGFLLIRNPYNYHQVKRISLLPEDIDAIVFWTRNPGKMLSDLDLLKEFKYYFQYTITGYPKILDAHGLNPHRAISTFLALSKKIGRNKVIWRYDPIIISSATPVSRSEERRV
;
A
#
# COMPACT_ATOMS: atom_id res chain seq x y z
N MET A 1 -12.54 14.29 -0.97
CA MET A 1 -11.20 14.12 -1.59
C MET A 1 -10.75 12.68 -1.44
N ILE A 2 -10.18 12.08 -2.47
CA ILE A 2 -9.58 10.75 -2.42
C ILE A 2 -8.06 10.89 -2.29
N ILE A 3 -7.46 10.22 -1.31
CA ILE A 3 -6.02 10.22 -1.09
C ILE A 3 -5.43 8.91 -1.59
N SER A 4 -4.48 9.00 -2.52
CA SER A 4 -3.64 7.87 -2.92
C SER A 4 -2.35 7.92 -2.09
N ALA A 5 -2.30 7.07 -1.07
CA ALA A 5 -1.15 6.99 -0.18
C ALA A 5 -0.19 5.93 -0.71
N SER A 6 0.85 6.33 -1.40
CA SER A 6 1.96 5.49 -1.91
C SER A 6 2.27 5.68 -3.40
N ARG A 7 1.93 6.83 -3.98
CA ARG A 7 2.24 7.06 -5.39
C ARG A 7 3.74 7.19 -5.67
N ARG A 8 4.49 7.79 -4.74
CA ARG A 8 5.94 8.03 -4.89
C ARG A 8 6.80 7.06 -4.11
N THR A 9 6.23 6.46 -3.08
CA THR A 9 6.90 5.51 -2.20
C THR A 9 5.86 4.62 -1.54
N ASP A 10 6.27 3.47 -1.02
CA ASP A 10 5.41 2.57 -0.27
C ASP A 10 5.28 3.08 1.17
N ILE A 11 4.26 3.90 1.42
CA ILE A 11 4.02 4.50 2.73
C ILE A 11 3.75 3.43 3.80
N PRO A 12 2.88 2.43 3.59
CA PRO A 12 2.68 1.38 4.58
C PRO A 12 3.96 0.63 4.97
N ALA A 13 4.84 0.37 4.01
CA ALA A 13 6.06 -0.39 4.26
C ALA A 13 7.15 0.43 4.97
N PHE A 14 7.34 1.70 4.58
CA PHE A 14 8.51 2.49 4.97
C PHE A 14 8.20 3.72 5.81
N TYR A 15 7.00 4.27 5.70
CA TYR A 15 6.64 5.56 6.30
C TYR A 15 5.34 5.52 7.11
N HIS A 16 4.95 4.35 7.61
CA HIS A 16 3.67 4.19 8.30
C HIS A 16 3.58 5.04 9.56
N ASP A 17 4.65 5.14 10.36
CA ASP A 17 4.69 5.97 11.59
C ASP A 17 4.48 7.45 11.27
N TRP A 18 5.17 7.94 10.24
CA TRP A 18 5.00 9.31 9.76
C TRP A 18 3.55 9.55 9.32
N PHE A 19 3.00 8.64 8.54
CA PHE A 19 1.63 8.77 8.04
C PHE A 19 0.60 8.76 9.17
N MET A 20 0.74 7.86 10.14
CA MET A 20 -0.15 7.82 11.30
C MET A 20 -0.04 9.07 12.17
N ASN A 21 1.15 9.65 12.30
CA ASN A 21 1.32 10.95 12.97
C ASN A 21 0.61 12.06 12.21
N ARG A 22 0.65 12.06 10.88
CA ARG A 22 -0.09 13.05 10.08
C ARG A 22 -1.60 12.87 10.21
N ILE A 23 -2.09 11.65 10.27
CA ILE A 23 -3.51 11.37 10.55
C ILE A 23 -3.92 11.95 11.92
N LYS A 24 -3.12 11.76 12.95
CA LYS A 24 -3.37 12.32 14.29
C LYS A 24 -3.37 13.85 14.30
N GLU A 25 -2.45 14.47 13.58
CA GLU A 25 -2.35 15.93 13.45
C GLU A 25 -3.45 16.52 12.56
N GLY A 26 -4.07 15.73 11.71
CA GLY A 26 -5.18 16.14 10.85
C GLY A 26 -4.79 16.89 9.58
N PHE A 27 -3.50 16.99 9.27
CA PHE A 27 -3.02 17.59 8.02
C PHE A 27 -1.62 17.11 7.64
N LEU A 28 -1.27 17.33 6.38
CA LEU A 28 0.10 17.21 5.89
C LEU A 28 0.43 18.33 4.90
N LEU A 29 1.70 18.54 4.68
CA LEU A 29 2.23 19.51 3.72
C LEU A 29 2.86 18.78 2.54
N ILE A 30 2.45 19.15 1.32
CA ILE A 30 3.03 18.64 0.09
C ILE A 30 3.80 19.75 -0.59
N ARG A 31 5.06 19.50 -0.88
CA ARG A 31 5.89 20.40 -1.68
C ARG A 31 5.79 20.04 -3.15
N ASN A 32 5.60 21.07 -3.99
CA ASN A 32 5.61 20.87 -5.42
C ASN A 32 7.03 20.43 -5.88
N PRO A 33 7.18 19.29 -6.55
CA PRO A 33 8.50 18.81 -6.98
C PRO A 33 9.16 19.69 -8.03
N TYR A 34 8.37 20.48 -8.76
CA TYR A 34 8.87 21.40 -9.80
C TYR A 34 9.09 22.83 -9.30
N ASN A 35 8.53 23.18 -8.13
CA ASN A 35 8.69 24.49 -7.54
C ASN A 35 8.73 24.38 -6.00
N TYR A 36 9.92 24.40 -5.45
CA TYR A 36 10.16 24.25 -4.00
C TYR A 36 9.48 25.31 -3.13
N HIS A 37 9.13 26.46 -3.68
CA HIS A 37 8.45 27.52 -2.94
C HIS A 37 6.95 27.28 -2.80
N GLN A 38 6.38 26.37 -3.61
CA GLN A 38 4.98 26.02 -3.53
C GLN A 38 4.75 24.87 -2.55
N VAL A 39 4.18 25.18 -1.41
CA VAL A 39 3.76 24.20 -0.39
C VAL A 39 2.24 24.23 -0.30
N LYS A 40 1.62 23.08 -0.43
CA LYS A 40 0.17 22.90 -0.28
C LYS A 40 -0.12 22.14 1.00
N ARG A 41 -1.04 22.69 1.80
CA ARG A 41 -1.59 21.99 2.97
C ARG A 41 -2.75 21.12 2.53
N ILE A 42 -2.73 19.85 2.93
CA ILE A 42 -3.79 18.86 2.68
C ILE A 42 -4.42 18.50 4.02
N SER A 43 -5.75 18.67 4.11
CA SER A 43 -6.51 18.21 5.27
C SER A 43 -6.57 16.70 5.32
N LEU A 44 -6.36 16.14 6.50
CA LEU A 44 -6.52 14.72 6.80
C LEU A 44 -7.65 14.48 7.81
N LEU A 45 -8.59 15.41 7.90
CA LEU A 45 -9.77 15.23 8.74
C LEU A 45 -10.76 14.26 8.05
N PRO A 46 -11.44 13.38 8.81
CA PRO A 46 -12.38 12.42 8.25
C PRO A 46 -13.47 13.02 7.36
N GLU A 47 -13.96 14.20 7.72
CA GLU A 47 -14.97 14.94 6.94
C GLU A 47 -14.49 15.44 5.58
N ASP A 48 -13.19 15.61 5.41
CA ASP A 48 -12.59 16.13 4.17
C ASP A 48 -12.12 15.01 3.23
N ILE A 49 -12.12 13.76 3.70
CA ILE A 49 -11.59 12.60 2.97
C ILE A 49 -12.73 11.62 2.64
N ASP A 50 -12.96 11.38 1.36
CA ASP A 50 -13.91 10.38 0.89
C ASP A 50 -13.36 8.96 1.02
N ALA A 51 -12.09 8.78 0.69
CA ALA A 51 -11.40 7.48 0.82
C ALA A 51 -9.87 7.64 0.80
N ILE A 52 -9.19 6.67 1.42
CA ILE A 52 -7.74 6.50 1.35
C ILE A 52 -7.42 5.19 0.64
N VAL A 53 -6.58 5.24 -0.39
CA VAL A 53 -6.11 4.06 -1.11
C VAL A 53 -4.65 3.83 -0.76
N PHE A 54 -4.35 2.68 -0.17
CA PHE A 54 -2.99 2.26 0.12
C PHE A 54 -2.50 1.28 -0.94
N TRP A 55 -1.37 1.58 -1.54
CA TRP A 55 -0.69 0.71 -2.49
C TRP A 55 0.59 0.23 -1.84
N THR A 56 0.68 -1.04 -1.56
CA THR A 56 1.81 -1.54 -0.77
C THR A 56 2.24 -2.94 -1.19
N ARG A 57 3.50 -3.22 -0.96
CA ARG A 57 4.08 -4.55 -1.03
C ARG A 57 4.25 -5.19 0.36
N ASN A 58 4.11 -4.41 1.42
CA ASN A 58 4.22 -4.92 2.78
C ASN A 58 3.46 -4.02 3.78
N PRO A 59 2.19 -4.31 4.08
CA PRO A 59 1.42 -3.57 5.07
C PRO A 59 1.64 -4.05 6.51
N GLY A 60 2.55 -4.98 6.74
CA GLY A 60 2.71 -5.66 8.03
C GLY A 60 2.86 -4.73 9.22
N LYS A 61 3.62 -3.66 9.07
CA LYS A 61 3.84 -2.66 10.14
C LYS A 61 2.60 -1.83 10.47
N MET A 62 1.69 -1.66 9.52
CA MET A 62 0.44 -0.91 9.74
C MET A 62 -0.63 -1.71 10.48
N LEU A 63 -0.52 -3.03 10.56
CA LEU A 63 -1.56 -3.89 11.13
C LEU A 63 -1.94 -3.50 12.56
N SER A 64 -0.97 -3.09 13.36
CA SER A 64 -1.19 -2.68 14.75
C SER A 64 -1.86 -1.32 14.90
N ASP A 65 -1.77 -0.46 13.89
CA ASP A 65 -2.21 0.93 13.94
C ASP A 65 -3.47 1.21 13.14
N LEU A 66 -4.08 0.20 12.55
CA LEU A 66 -5.28 0.35 11.71
C LEU A 66 -6.49 0.91 12.47
N ASP A 67 -6.54 0.77 13.78
CA ASP A 67 -7.59 1.34 14.62
C ASP A 67 -7.62 2.88 14.58
N LEU A 68 -6.48 3.52 14.28
CA LEU A 68 -6.39 4.96 14.08
C LEU A 68 -7.13 5.43 12.81
N LEU A 69 -7.42 4.51 11.90
CA LEU A 69 -8.12 4.78 10.65
C LEU A 69 -9.61 4.43 10.68
N LYS A 70 -10.15 4.06 11.83
CA LYS A 70 -11.54 3.59 11.97
C LYS A 70 -12.60 4.57 11.47
N GLU A 71 -12.32 5.88 11.51
CA GLU A 71 -13.22 6.94 11.03
C GLU A 71 -13.10 7.20 9.54
N PHE A 72 -12.12 6.59 8.88
CA PHE A 72 -11.84 6.74 7.45
C PHE A 72 -12.37 5.55 6.65
N LYS A 73 -12.80 5.81 5.43
CA LYS A 73 -13.00 4.77 4.42
C LYS A 73 -11.66 4.54 3.74
N TYR A 74 -11.19 3.31 3.72
CA TYR A 74 -9.92 2.97 3.08
C TYR A 74 -9.92 1.55 2.55
N TYR A 75 -9.01 1.27 1.61
CA TYR A 75 -8.72 -0.06 1.15
C TYR A 75 -7.26 -0.18 0.72
N PHE A 76 -6.79 -1.42 0.67
CA PHE A 76 -5.43 -1.75 0.28
C PHE A 76 -5.41 -2.41 -1.10
N GLN A 77 -4.46 -2.00 -1.91
CA GLN A 77 -4.01 -2.73 -3.07
C GLN A 77 -2.66 -3.35 -2.73
N TYR A 78 -2.68 -4.62 -2.41
CA TYR A 78 -1.50 -5.35 -1.94
C TYR A 78 -0.86 -6.11 -3.09
N THR A 79 0.36 -5.72 -3.46
CA THR A 79 1.12 -6.31 -4.54
C THR A 79 1.89 -7.54 -4.05
N ILE A 80 1.57 -8.70 -4.58
CA ILE A 80 2.27 -9.96 -4.33
C ILE A 80 2.57 -10.60 -5.69
N THR A 81 3.83 -10.66 -6.09
CA THR A 81 4.27 -11.24 -7.36
C THR A 81 4.99 -12.57 -7.18
N GLY A 82 5.72 -12.71 -6.07
CA GLY A 82 6.53 -13.89 -5.78
C GLY A 82 7.64 -14.13 -6.80
N TYR A 83 8.17 -13.08 -7.43
CA TYR A 83 9.30 -13.20 -8.33
C TYR A 83 10.57 -13.63 -7.59
N PRO A 84 11.50 -14.34 -8.29
CA PRO A 84 12.78 -14.67 -7.71
C PRO A 84 13.59 -13.41 -7.35
N LYS A 85 14.46 -13.52 -6.34
CA LYS A 85 15.25 -12.38 -5.85
C LYS A 85 16.16 -11.74 -6.91
N ILE A 86 16.48 -12.44 -7.97
CA ILE A 86 17.22 -11.89 -9.10
C ILE A 86 16.45 -10.79 -9.84
N LEU A 87 15.11 -10.85 -9.81
CA LEU A 87 14.23 -9.85 -10.42
C LEU A 87 13.65 -8.89 -9.39
N ASP A 88 13.50 -9.32 -8.16
CA ASP A 88 12.90 -8.53 -7.09
C ASP A 88 13.67 -8.75 -5.77
N ALA A 89 14.80 -8.08 -5.68
CA ALA A 89 15.75 -8.24 -4.56
C ALA A 89 15.12 -7.95 -3.19
N HIS A 90 14.15 -7.05 -3.12
CA HIS A 90 13.50 -6.60 -1.89
C HIS A 90 12.09 -7.16 -1.71
N GLY A 91 11.65 -8.05 -2.60
CA GLY A 91 10.37 -8.74 -2.48
C GLY A 91 10.29 -9.60 -1.23
N LEU A 92 9.13 -9.59 -0.57
CA LEU A 92 8.87 -10.51 0.53
C LEU A 92 8.81 -11.95 0.05
N ASN A 93 9.18 -12.89 0.93
CA ASN A 93 8.89 -14.29 0.72
C ASN A 93 7.37 -14.46 0.48
N PRO A 94 6.95 -15.18 -0.59
CA PRO A 94 5.54 -15.35 -0.93
C PRO A 94 4.67 -15.88 0.20
N HIS A 95 5.17 -16.84 0.98
CA HIS A 95 4.44 -17.39 2.13
C HIS A 95 4.18 -16.34 3.20
N ARG A 96 5.18 -15.51 3.47
CA ARG A 96 5.06 -14.40 4.43
C ARG A 96 4.10 -13.32 3.92
N ALA A 97 4.18 -13.00 2.65
CA ALA A 97 3.28 -12.04 2.02
C ALA A 97 1.82 -12.51 2.07
N ILE A 98 1.56 -13.78 1.78
CA ILE A 98 0.22 -14.37 1.87
C ILE A 98 -0.28 -14.38 3.32
N SER A 99 0.56 -14.74 4.28
CA SER A 99 0.19 -14.68 5.71
C SER A 99 -0.21 -13.28 6.15
N THR A 100 0.54 -12.28 5.72
CA THR A 100 0.22 -10.86 5.98
C THR A 100 -1.08 -10.44 5.29
N PHE A 101 -1.31 -10.88 4.06
CA PHE A 101 -2.55 -10.64 3.33
C PHE A 101 -3.77 -11.20 4.08
N LEU A 102 -3.66 -12.43 4.55
CA LEU A 102 -4.73 -13.08 5.32
C LEU A 102 -4.98 -12.37 6.65
N ALA A 103 -3.93 -11.98 7.36
CA ALA A 103 -4.04 -11.23 8.61
C ALA A 103 -4.73 -9.87 8.40
N LEU A 104 -4.35 -9.16 7.34
CA LEU A 104 -4.97 -7.89 6.97
C LEU A 104 -6.44 -8.08 6.59
N SER A 105 -6.77 -9.08 5.76
CA SER A 105 -8.13 -9.39 5.36
C SER A 105 -9.03 -9.76 6.53
N LYS A 106 -8.51 -10.49 7.50
CA LYS A 106 -9.22 -10.81 8.74
C LYS A 106 -9.52 -9.55 9.57
N LYS A 107 -8.57 -8.63 9.63
CA LYS A 107 -8.68 -7.44 10.49
C LYS A 107 -9.64 -6.40 9.93
N ILE A 108 -9.61 -6.16 8.62
CA ILE A 108 -10.39 -5.07 7.99
C ILE A 108 -11.52 -5.55 7.07
N GLY A 109 -11.58 -6.84 6.79
CA GLY A 109 -12.54 -7.44 5.87
C GLY A 109 -11.98 -7.64 4.46
N ARG A 110 -12.38 -8.74 3.83
CA ARG A 110 -11.90 -9.14 2.50
C ARG A 110 -12.21 -8.14 1.39
N ASN A 111 -13.25 -7.34 1.56
CA ASN A 111 -13.66 -6.35 0.56
C ASN A 111 -12.76 -5.11 0.53
N LYS A 112 -11.90 -4.96 1.53
CA LYS A 112 -10.97 -3.82 1.64
C LYS A 112 -9.54 -4.17 1.27
N VAL A 113 -9.27 -5.38 0.82
CA VAL A 113 -7.93 -5.84 0.40
C VAL A 113 -8.01 -6.45 -0.98
N ILE A 114 -7.31 -5.82 -1.92
CA ILE A 114 -7.25 -6.26 -3.31
C ILE A 114 -5.85 -6.80 -3.58
N TRP A 115 -5.76 -8.02 -4.08
CA TRP A 115 -4.51 -8.56 -4.56
C TRP A 115 -4.16 -7.96 -5.93
N ARG A 116 -2.96 -7.38 -6.03
CA ARG A 116 -2.37 -6.93 -7.30
C ARG A 116 -1.23 -7.86 -7.71
N TYR A 117 -1.28 -8.29 -8.94
CA TYR A 117 -0.18 -9.00 -9.60
C TYR A 117 0.39 -8.10 -10.72
N ASP A 118 1.31 -7.22 -10.36
CA ASP A 118 1.85 -6.17 -11.22
C ASP A 118 3.25 -5.77 -10.74
N PRO A 119 4.26 -5.68 -11.66
CA PRO A 119 4.19 -5.94 -13.09
C PRO A 119 4.21 -7.44 -13.45
N ILE A 120 3.77 -7.77 -14.66
CA ILE A 120 3.97 -9.09 -15.26
C ILE A 120 5.29 -9.05 -16.04
N ILE A 121 6.28 -9.81 -15.57
CA ILE A 121 7.61 -9.89 -16.19
C ILE A 121 7.76 -11.28 -16.81
N ILE A 122 8.06 -11.31 -18.11
CA ILE A 122 8.32 -12.54 -18.86
C ILE A 122 9.82 -12.65 -19.13
N SER A 123 10.43 -13.73 -18.65
CA SER A 123 11.84 -14.02 -18.83
C SER A 123 12.07 -15.53 -18.78
N SER A 124 13.32 -15.98 -18.96
CA SER A 124 13.67 -17.40 -18.79
C SER A 124 13.36 -17.93 -17.38
N ALA A 125 13.47 -17.08 -16.36
CA ALA A 125 13.13 -17.42 -14.97
C ALA A 125 11.62 -17.27 -14.64
N THR A 126 10.87 -16.57 -15.48
CA THR A 126 9.45 -16.26 -15.30
C THR A 126 8.68 -16.43 -16.61
N PRO A 127 8.47 -17.68 -17.08
CA PRO A 127 7.76 -17.94 -18.31
C PRO A 127 6.27 -17.57 -18.20
N VAL A 128 5.58 -17.48 -19.34
CA VAL A 128 4.15 -17.13 -19.44
C VAL A 128 3.28 -18.04 -18.56
N SER A 129 3.57 -19.33 -18.53
CA SER A 129 2.86 -20.33 -17.71
C SER A 129 2.80 -19.94 -16.23
N ARG A 130 3.86 -19.37 -15.68
CA ARG A 130 3.90 -18.90 -14.29
C ARG A 130 2.94 -17.74 -14.03
N SER A 131 2.77 -16.83 -14.98
CA SER A 131 1.84 -15.71 -14.86
C SER A 131 0.37 -16.21 -14.97
N GLU A 132 0.14 -17.22 -15.79
CA GLU A 132 -1.19 -17.83 -15.94
C GLU A 132 -1.62 -18.56 -14.67
N GLU A 133 -0.73 -19.30 -14.03
CA GLU A 133 -0.99 -20.00 -12.75
C GLU A 133 -1.47 -19.04 -11.64
N ARG A 134 -1.10 -17.77 -11.69
CA ARG A 134 -1.44 -16.78 -10.69
C ARG A 134 -2.69 -15.98 -10.98
N ARG A 135 -3.31 -16.18 -12.12
CA ARG A 135 -4.57 -15.53 -12.50
C ARG A 135 -5.82 -16.19 -11.91
N VAL A 136 -5.65 -17.38 -11.41
CA VAL A 136 -6.78 -18.19 -10.89
C VAL A 136 -7.08 -17.89 -9.44
#